data_779c973083a5dee6db4f9025a2957dca
#
_entry.id   779c973083a5dee6db4f9025a2957dca
#
_cell.length_a   1.000
_cell.length_b   1.000
_cell.length_c   1.000
_cell.angle_alpha   90.00
_cell.angle_beta   90.00
_cell.angle_gamma   90.00
#
_symmetry.space_group_name_H-M   'P 1'
#
loop_
_entity.id
_entity.type
_entity.pdbx_description
1 polymer ?
#
loop_
_entity_poly.entity_id
_entity_poly.type
_entity_poly.pdbx_seq_one_letter_code
_entity_poly.pdbx_strand_id
1 'polypeptide(L)'
;LHVRSRRQRQMCIRDSTNPLELIDTLRQIEKKLGRTLKTGPARDKQPGNQLIAKAQEYIASNYNRKITLKDMADELYISPNYLCELFKRHTNKNLTDYISAYRIDRAKELLLDIRYRVNDVAYMVGFSDSQYFSNLFKKRVGMTPTEYRNKG
;
A
#
# COMPACT_ATOMS: atom_id res chain seq x y z
N LEU A 1 30.38 12.43 -52.82
CA LEU A 1 30.78 12.17 -51.44
C LEU A 1 29.51 12.01 -50.60
N HIS A 2 29.05 10.75 -50.42
CA HIS A 2 27.89 10.42 -49.61
C HIS A 2 28.31 10.34 -48.16
N VAL A 3 27.85 11.27 -47.33
CA VAL A 3 27.89 11.16 -45.89
C VAL A 3 26.66 10.34 -45.45
N ARG A 4 26.86 9.07 -45.12
CA ARG A 4 25.83 8.25 -44.52
C ARG A 4 25.54 8.74 -43.10
N SER A 5 24.40 9.38 -42.90
CA SER A 5 23.81 9.66 -41.61
C SER A 5 23.58 8.34 -40.86
N ARG A 6 24.36 8.09 -39.81
CA ARG A 6 24.10 7.03 -38.85
C ARG A 6 22.87 7.44 -38.06
N ARG A 7 21.72 6.89 -38.37
CA ARG A 7 20.58 6.89 -37.46
C ARG A 7 20.99 6.14 -36.20
N GLN A 8 21.31 6.90 -35.18
CA GLN A 8 21.31 6.38 -33.83
C GLN A 8 19.88 5.86 -33.55
N ARG A 9 19.73 4.54 -33.53
CA ARG A 9 18.55 3.91 -32.92
C ARG A 9 18.66 4.22 -31.45
N GLN A 10 17.93 5.22 -30.99
CA GLN A 10 17.56 5.30 -29.58
C GLN A 10 16.76 4.03 -29.25
N MET A 11 17.42 3.09 -28.65
CA MET A 11 16.75 2.02 -27.92
C MET A 11 16.00 2.70 -26.79
N CYS A 12 14.70 2.94 -26.98
CA CYS A 12 13.78 3.15 -25.87
C CYS A 12 13.82 1.87 -25.04
N ILE A 13 14.63 1.86 -24.02
CA ILE A 13 14.51 0.91 -22.92
C ILE A 13 13.20 1.30 -22.25
N ARG A 14 12.12 0.65 -22.65
CA ARG A 14 10.90 0.61 -21.85
C ARG A 14 11.26 -0.20 -20.61
N ASP A 15 11.71 0.50 -19.58
CA ASP A 15 11.87 -0.03 -18.25
C ASP A 15 10.49 -0.32 -17.64
N SER A 16 9.90 -1.41 -18.09
CA SER A 16 8.83 -2.13 -17.38
C SER A 16 9.42 -3.41 -16.82
N THR A 17 10.54 -3.32 -16.14
CA THR A 17 11.09 -4.48 -15.46
C THR A 17 10.33 -4.61 -14.15
N ASN A 18 9.29 -5.45 -14.19
CA ASN A 18 8.59 -5.88 -12.98
C ASN A 18 9.62 -6.56 -12.06
N PRO A 19 9.79 -6.12 -10.81
CA PRO A 19 10.74 -6.71 -9.88
C PRO A 19 10.57 -8.23 -9.72
N LEU A 20 9.36 -8.76 -9.92
CA LEU A 20 9.11 -10.21 -9.91
C LEU A 20 9.70 -10.92 -11.12
N GLU A 21 9.66 -10.32 -12.31
CA GLU A 21 10.29 -10.89 -13.50
C GLU A 21 11.82 -10.93 -13.36
N LEU A 22 12.38 -9.89 -12.73
CA LEU A 22 13.82 -9.87 -12.43
C LEU A 22 14.21 -10.99 -11.46
N ILE A 23 13.41 -11.22 -10.42
CA ILE A 23 13.63 -12.28 -9.44
C ILE A 23 13.49 -13.66 -10.07
N ASP A 24 12.49 -13.86 -10.94
CA ASP A 24 12.31 -15.13 -11.65
C ASP A 24 13.42 -15.38 -12.65
N THR A 25 13.90 -14.33 -13.33
CA THR A 25 15.05 -14.41 -14.23
C THR A 25 16.33 -14.77 -13.46
N LEU A 26 16.58 -14.14 -12.31
CA LEU A 26 17.70 -14.47 -11.45
C LEU A 26 17.63 -15.91 -10.92
N ARG A 27 16.46 -16.41 -10.52
CA ARG A 27 16.26 -17.80 -10.12
C ARG A 27 16.53 -18.79 -11.25
N GLN A 28 16.15 -18.45 -12.48
CA GLN A 28 16.47 -19.30 -13.65
C GLN A 28 17.96 -19.34 -13.94
N ILE A 29 18.66 -18.22 -13.74
CA ILE A 29 20.12 -18.14 -13.90
C ILE A 29 20.83 -18.95 -12.82
N GLU A 30 20.39 -18.88 -11.56
CA GLU A 30 20.91 -19.67 -10.45
C GLU A 30 20.73 -21.18 -10.69
N LYS A 31 19.56 -21.58 -11.21
CA LYS A 31 19.27 -22.98 -11.56
C LYS A 31 20.18 -23.49 -12.69
N LYS A 32 20.55 -22.64 -13.64
CA LYS A 32 21.47 -23.00 -14.74
C LYS A 32 22.93 -23.06 -14.30
N LEU A 33 23.32 -22.31 -13.26
CA LEU A 33 24.70 -22.25 -12.79
C LEU A 33 25.03 -23.27 -11.68
N GLY A 34 24.05 -24.08 -11.23
CA GLY A 34 24.27 -25.15 -10.27
C GLY A 34 24.83 -24.71 -8.92
N ARG A 35 24.75 -23.43 -8.59
CA ARG A 35 25.20 -22.89 -7.29
C ARG A 35 24.01 -22.76 -6.36
N THR A 36 23.75 -23.78 -5.56
CA THR A 36 22.89 -23.67 -4.39
C THR A 36 23.59 -22.83 -3.32
N LEU A 37 23.26 -21.57 -3.22
CA LEU A 37 23.53 -20.82 -2.01
C LEU A 37 22.64 -21.43 -0.90
N LYS A 38 23.25 -22.19 -0.01
CA LYS A 38 22.60 -22.65 1.22
C LYS A 38 22.36 -21.45 2.12
N THR A 39 21.25 -20.78 1.92
CA THR A 39 20.69 -19.90 2.94
C THR A 39 19.92 -20.78 3.90
N GLY A 40 20.32 -20.77 5.18
CA GLY A 40 19.68 -21.51 6.25
C GLY A 40 18.18 -21.18 6.41
N PRO A 41 17.42 -21.86 7.29
CA PRO A 41 15.98 -21.85 7.34
C PRO A 41 15.44 -20.48 7.77
N ALA A 42 15.27 -19.57 6.83
CA ALA A 42 14.48 -18.37 7.00
C ALA A 42 13.08 -18.66 6.47
N ARG A 43 12.20 -19.08 7.37
CA ARG A 43 10.77 -19.14 7.15
C ARG A 43 10.29 -17.75 6.68
N ASP A 44 9.56 -17.74 5.57
CA ASP A 44 8.64 -16.68 5.13
C ASP A 44 9.19 -15.27 4.82
N LYS A 45 10.22 -15.18 4.00
CA LYS A 45 10.59 -13.89 3.39
C LYS A 45 10.42 -13.93 1.87
N GLN A 46 9.18 -14.12 1.40
CA GLN A 46 8.87 -13.74 0.04
C GLN A 46 8.99 -12.21 -0.08
N PRO A 47 9.67 -11.67 -1.10
CA PRO A 47 9.86 -10.21 -1.26
C PRO A 47 8.55 -9.44 -1.23
N GLY A 48 7.46 -10.05 -1.72
CA GLY A 48 6.11 -9.48 -1.65
C GLY A 48 5.60 -9.25 -0.24
N ASN A 49 5.85 -10.17 0.70
CA ASN A 49 5.39 -10.04 2.09
C ASN A 49 6.09 -8.88 2.81
N GLN A 50 7.37 -8.65 2.53
CA GLN A 50 8.11 -7.53 3.12
C GLN A 50 7.62 -6.18 2.59
N LEU A 51 7.29 -6.09 1.29
CA LEU A 51 6.72 -4.88 0.69
C LEU A 51 5.34 -4.57 1.26
N ILE A 52 4.50 -5.60 1.46
CA ILE A 52 3.19 -5.43 2.10
C ILE A 52 3.34 -4.98 3.55
N ALA A 53 4.24 -5.57 4.33
CA ALA A 53 4.50 -5.15 5.70
C ALA A 53 4.92 -3.67 5.78
N LYS A 54 5.83 -3.24 4.91
CA LYS A 54 6.24 -1.83 4.80
C LYS A 54 5.09 -0.92 4.37
N ALA A 55 4.24 -1.35 3.43
CA ALA A 55 3.06 -0.59 3.04
C ALA A 55 2.08 -0.41 4.20
N GLN A 56 1.85 -1.44 4.99
CA GLN A 56 1.02 -1.39 6.19
C GLN A 56 1.62 -0.49 7.28
N GLU A 57 2.92 -0.55 7.49
CA GLU A 57 3.65 0.34 8.40
C GLU A 57 3.57 1.81 7.95
N TYR A 58 3.72 2.07 6.65
CA TYR A 58 3.53 3.40 6.08
C TYR A 58 2.12 3.94 6.34
N ILE A 59 1.09 3.11 6.16
CA ILE A 59 -0.30 3.47 6.44
C ILE A 59 -0.47 3.76 7.94
N ALA A 60 0.06 2.91 8.81
CA ALA A 60 -0.03 3.08 10.27
C ALA A 60 0.64 4.37 10.76
N SER A 61 1.71 4.80 10.11
CA SER A 61 2.44 6.04 10.46
C SER A 61 1.82 7.30 9.86
N ASN A 62 1.01 7.17 8.81
CA ASN A 62 0.55 8.33 8.02
C ASN A 62 -0.98 8.41 7.86
N TYR A 63 -1.77 7.53 8.51
CA TYR A 63 -3.23 7.45 8.30
C TYR A 63 -3.97 8.76 8.58
N ASN A 64 -3.45 9.60 9.46
CA ASN A 64 -4.04 10.87 9.89
C ASN A 64 -3.88 12.00 8.87
N ARG A 65 -3.13 11.79 7.81
CA ARG A 65 -2.92 12.76 6.72
C ARG A 65 -3.36 12.21 5.37
N LYS A 66 -3.33 13.05 4.34
CA LYS A 66 -3.60 12.60 2.98
C LYS A 66 -2.52 11.63 2.54
N ILE A 67 -2.88 10.38 2.31
CA ILE A 67 -2.02 9.36 1.70
C ILE A 67 -2.36 9.29 0.22
N THR A 68 -1.38 9.47 -0.66
CA THR A 68 -1.54 9.19 -2.09
C THR A 68 -0.86 7.86 -2.43
N LEU A 69 -1.40 7.18 -3.42
CA LEU A 69 -0.81 5.94 -3.94
C LEU A 69 0.61 6.18 -4.46
N LYS A 70 0.83 7.37 -5.05
CA LYS A 70 2.13 7.76 -5.57
C LYS A 70 3.16 7.89 -4.46
N ASP A 71 2.85 8.64 -3.38
CA ASP A 71 3.79 8.85 -2.26
C ASP A 71 4.20 7.52 -1.63
N MET A 72 3.24 6.59 -1.47
CA MET A 72 3.52 5.26 -0.93
C MET A 72 4.38 4.41 -1.87
N ALA A 73 4.11 4.46 -3.16
CA ALA A 73 4.86 3.72 -4.17
C ALA A 73 6.30 4.24 -4.28
N ASP A 74 6.48 5.57 -4.24
CA ASP A 74 7.79 6.22 -4.25
C ASP A 74 8.61 5.84 -3.00
N GLU A 75 7.99 5.82 -1.81
CA GLU A 75 8.63 5.38 -0.56
C GLU A 75 9.09 3.91 -0.60
N LEU A 76 8.33 3.08 -1.28
CA LEU A 76 8.63 1.65 -1.42
C LEU A 76 9.49 1.32 -2.64
N TYR A 77 9.86 2.34 -3.43
CA TYR A 77 10.65 2.20 -4.67
C TYR A 77 10.01 1.24 -5.69
N ILE A 78 8.68 1.29 -5.83
CA ILE A 78 7.92 0.47 -6.78
C ILE A 78 6.91 1.31 -7.56
N SER A 79 6.37 0.76 -8.65
CA SER A 79 5.31 1.46 -9.39
C SER A 79 3.97 1.41 -8.63
N PRO A 80 3.13 2.46 -8.76
CA PRO A 80 1.80 2.48 -8.15
C PRO A 80 0.91 1.30 -8.57
N ASN A 81 0.97 0.90 -9.82
CA ASN A 81 0.21 -0.24 -10.33
C ASN A 81 0.64 -1.55 -9.66
N TYR A 82 1.95 -1.76 -9.54
CA TYR A 82 2.50 -2.94 -8.89
C TYR A 82 2.11 -2.99 -7.40
N LEU A 83 2.16 -1.85 -6.71
CA LEU A 83 1.70 -1.77 -5.31
C LEU A 83 0.23 -2.19 -5.17
N CYS A 84 -0.65 -1.69 -6.06
CA CYS A 84 -2.08 -2.05 -6.04
C CYS A 84 -2.31 -3.54 -6.25
N GLU A 85 -1.66 -4.13 -7.26
CA GLU A 85 -1.78 -5.55 -7.55
C GLU A 85 -1.25 -6.42 -6.41
N LEU A 86 -0.05 -6.09 -5.92
CA LEU A 86 0.58 -6.81 -4.83
C LEU A 86 -0.28 -6.77 -3.58
N PHE A 87 -0.79 -5.57 -3.23
CA PHE A 87 -1.62 -5.38 -2.05
C PHE A 87 -2.95 -6.15 -2.15
N LYS A 88 -3.62 -6.09 -3.31
CA LYS A 88 -4.85 -6.84 -3.56
C LYS A 88 -4.63 -8.34 -3.50
N ARG A 89 -3.51 -8.83 -4.04
CA ARG A 89 -3.16 -10.26 -4.06
C ARG A 89 -2.93 -10.80 -2.65
N HIS A 90 -2.27 -10.03 -1.78
CA HIS A 90 -1.92 -10.48 -0.44
C HIS A 90 -3.01 -10.23 0.61
N THR A 91 -3.79 -9.16 0.47
CA THR A 91 -4.80 -8.77 1.48
C THR A 91 -6.23 -9.06 1.04
N ASN A 92 -6.46 -9.43 -0.23
CA ASN A 92 -7.76 -9.54 -0.87
C ASN A 92 -8.61 -8.25 -0.78
N LYS A 93 -7.97 -7.11 -0.52
CA LYS A 93 -8.62 -5.80 -0.39
C LYS A 93 -7.92 -4.77 -1.25
N ASN A 94 -8.67 -3.80 -1.74
CA ASN A 94 -8.09 -2.63 -2.37
C ASN A 94 -7.34 -1.78 -1.32
N LEU A 95 -6.26 -1.15 -1.73
CA LEU A 95 -5.45 -0.31 -0.85
C LEU A 95 -6.26 0.81 -0.21
N THR A 96 -7.13 1.48 -0.99
CA THR A 96 -8.02 2.54 -0.49
C THR A 96 -9.01 2.03 0.56
N ASP A 97 -9.56 0.83 0.34
CA ASP A 97 -10.45 0.18 1.30
C ASP A 97 -9.73 -0.21 2.59
N TYR A 98 -8.48 -0.64 2.47
CA TYR A 98 -7.65 -0.96 3.63
C TYR A 98 -7.33 0.29 4.45
N ILE A 99 -6.90 1.39 3.82
CA ILE A 99 -6.64 2.67 4.49
C ILE A 99 -7.91 3.17 5.19
N SER A 100 -9.05 3.11 4.51
CA SER A 100 -10.34 3.53 5.09
C SER A 100 -10.75 2.65 6.27
N ALA A 101 -10.53 1.33 6.19
CA ALA A 101 -10.80 0.42 7.30
C ALA A 101 -9.90 0.74 8.51
N TYR A 102 -8.61 0.93 8.27
CA TYR A 102 -7.65 1.30 9.31
C TYR A 102 -8.04 2.59 10.03
N ARG A 103 -8.43 3.63 9.27
CA ARG A 103 -8.92 4.90 9.82
C ARG A 103 -10.17 4.73 10.68
N ILE A 104 -11.13 3.89 10.24
CA ILE A 104 -12.34 3.60 11.02
C ILE A 104 -12.00 2.88 12.32
N ASP A 105 -11.07 1.94 12.31
CA ASP A 105 -10.66 1.24 13.53
C ASP A 105 -9.97 2.19 14.53
N ARG A 106 -9.13 3.12 14.05
CA ARG A 106 -8.57 4.19 14.90
C ARG A 106 -9.63 5.17 15.40
N ALA A 107 -10.63 5.47 14.58
CA ALA A 107 -11.74 6.32 15.01
C ALA A 107 -12.55 5.71 16.14
N LYS A 108 -12.74 4.39 16.18
CA LYS A 108 -13.43 3.71 17.29
C LYS A 108 -12.76 3.98 18.64
N GLU A 109 -11.42 3.94 18.67
CA GLU A 109 -10.64 4.23 19.89
C GLU A 109 -10.83 5.68 20.33
N LEU A 110 -10.75 6.63 19.40
CA LEU A 110 -10.88 8.07 19.69
C LEU A 110 -12.31 8.48 20.04
N LEU A 111 -13.32 7.79 19.50
CA LEU A 111 -14.73 8.08 19.78
C LEU A 111 -15.13 7.77 21.24
N LEU A 112 -14.43 6.89 21.93
CA LEU A 112 -14.66 6.58 23.33
C LEU A 112 -14.19 7.73 24.26
N ASP A 113 -13.33 8.61 23.77
CA ASP A 113 -12.92 9.78 24.51
C ASP A 113 -13.92 10.93 24.29
N ILE A 114 -14.66 11.28 25.33
CA ILE A 114 -15.71 12.32 25.30
C ILE A 114 -15.17 13.73 24.99
N ARG A 115 -13.86 13.95 25.11
CA ARG A 115 -13.21 15.24 24.83
C ARG A 115 -13.25 15.62 23.34
N TYR A 116 -13.30 14.62 22.45
CA TYR A 116 -13.31 14.86 21.01
C TYR A 116 -14.72 14.85 20.45
N ARG A 117 -15.06 15.83 19.60
CA ARG A 117 -16.32 15.78 18.84
C ARG A 117 -16.20 14.76 17.69
N VAL A 118 -17.32 14.22 17.24
CA VAL A 118 -17.35 13.27 16.12
C VAL A 118 -16.65 13.83 14.88
N ASN A 119 -16.87 15.11 14.57
CA ASN A 119 -16.23 15.78 13.45
C ASN A 119 -14.72 15.89 13.63
N ASP A 120 -14.26 16.20 14.85
CA ASP A 120 -12.83 16.31 15.14
C ASP A 120 -12.15 14.95 14.95
N VAL A 121 -12.79 13.87 15.42
CA VAL A 121 -12.29 12.50 15.22
C VAL A 121 -12.17 12.18 13.73
N ALA A 122 -13.15 12.57 12.90
CA ALA A 122 -13.08 12.35 11.46
C ALA A 122 -11.80 12.98 10.83
N TYR A 123 -11.51 14.23 11.20
CA TYR A 123 -10.32 14.92 10.71
C TYR A 123 -9.03 14.35 11.29
N MET A 124 -9.02 13.99 12.58
CA MET A 124 -7.86 13.39 13.26
C MET A 124 -7.44 12.06 12.65
N VAL A 125 -8.39 11.28 12.15
CA VAL A 125 -8.09 10.01 11.47
C VAL A 125 -7.87 10.17 9.94
N GLY A 126 -7.86 11.41 9.45
CA GLY A 126 -7.45 11.73 8.08
C GLY A 126 -8.58 11.77 7.05
N PHE A 127 -9.85 11.84 7.46
CA PHE A 127 -10.94 12.16 6.54
C PHE A 127 -11.06 13.68 6.35
N SER A 128 -11.23 14.11 5.11
CA SER A 128 -11.46 15.53 4.78
C SER A 128 -12.93 15.94 4.90
N ASP A 129 -13.83 14.98 4.97
CA ASP A 129 -15.27 15.18 5.04
C ASP A 129 -15.86 14.31 6.15
N SER A 130 -16.45 14.96 7.15
CA SER A 130 -17.07 14.30 8.31
C SER A 130 -18.37 13.58 7.96
N GLN A 131 -19.10 14.03 6.92
CA GLN A 131 -20.32 13.36 6.46
C GLN A 131 -19.95 12.04 5.77
N TYR A 132 -18.96 12.08 4.89
CA TYR A 132 -18.42 10.86 4.26
C TYR A 132 -17.90 9.88 5.31
N PHE A 133 -17.16 10.35 6.31
CA PHE A 133 -16.72 9.55 7.45
C PHE A 133 -17.90 8.87 8.15
N SER A 134 -18.94 9.63 8.51
CA SER A 134 -20.10 9.10 9.26
C SER A 134 -20.83 8.02 8.47
N ASN A 135 -21.03 8.22 7.17
CA ASN A 135 -21.65 7.25 6.29
C ASN A 135 -20.81 5.97 6.16
N LEU A 136 -19.49 6.12 6.00
CA LEU A 136 -18.58 4.99 5.89
C LEU A 136 -18.47 4.22 7.22
N PHE A 137 -18.43 4.94 8.35
CA PHE A 137 -18.43 4.36 9.69
C PHE A 137 -19.69 3.51 9.90
N LYS A 138 -20.87 4.07 9.61
CA LYS A 138 -22.14 3.34 9.71
C LYS A 138 -22.16 2.10 8.82
N LYS A 139 -21.66 2.22 7.59
CA LYS A 139 -21.59 1.08 6.66
C LYS A 139 -20.70 -0.05 7.16
N ARG A 140 -19.61 0.27 7.85
CA ARG A 140 -18.62 -0.73 8.31
C ARG A 140 -18.90 -1.27 9.70
N VAL A 141 -19.43 -0.44 10.59
CA VAL A 141 -19.64 -0.77 12.00
C VAL A 141 -21.11 -1.16 12.29
N GLY A 142 -22.02 -0.78 11.39
CA GLY A 142 -23.46 -1.04 11.53
C GLY A 142 -24.21 0.04 12.30
N MET A 143 -23.52 1.02 12.90
CA MET A 143 -24.09 2.14 13.65
C MET A 143 -23.34 3.43 13.38
N THR A 144 -23.97 4.57 13.65
CA THR A 144 -23.33 5.88 13.48
C THR A 144 -22.23 6.10 14.51
N PRO A 145 -21.26 6.99 14.25
CA PRO A 145 -20.23 7.34 15.24
C PRO A 145 -20.79 7.84 16.57
N THR A 146 -21.91 8.56 16.55
CA THR A 146 -22.58 9.06 17.74
C THR A 146 -23.21 7.92 18.55
N GLU A 147 -23.91 7.00 17.88
CA GLU A 147 -24.48 5.80 18.52
C GLU A 147 -23.37 4.92 19.11
N TYR A 148 -22.25 4.77 18.41
CA TYR A 148 -21.10 4.00 18.89
C TYR A 148 -20.52 4.59 20.18
N ARG A 149 -20.36 5.91 20.23
CA ARG A 149 -19.91 6.64 21.43
C ARG A 149 -20.82 6.43 22.62
N ASN A 150 -22.14 6.51 22.40
CA ASN A 150 -23.14 6.42 23.47
C ASN A 150 -23.31 4.98 24.01
N LYS A 151 -22.76 4.00 23.29
CA LYS A 151 -22.84 2.59 23.67
C LYS A 151 -21.63 2.11 24.49
N GLY A 152 -20.50 2.77 24.33
CA GLY A 152 -19.25 2.47 25.05
C GLY A 152 -19.12 3.29 26.30
#